data_52da82c3568dc325d7d93b72f935c260
#
_entry.id   52da82c3568dc325d7d93b72f935c260
#
_cell.length_a   1.000
_cell.length_b   1.000
_cell.length_c   1.000
_cell.angle_alpha   90.00
_cell.angle_beta   90.00
_cell.angle_gamma   90.00
#
_symmetry.space_group_name_H-M   'P 1'
#
loop_
_entity.id
_entity.type
_entity.pdbx_description
1 polymer ?
#
loop_
_entity_poly.entity_id
_entity_poly.type
_entity_poly.pdbx_seq_one_letter_code
_entity_poly.pdbx_strand_id
1 'polypeptide(L)'
;MNPQEIRNIAIIAHVDHGKTTLVDAMLKQARIFRENQAVADRVMDSNDLERERGITILSKNTSITYQGVKINIVDTPGHADFGGEVERVMNMVDGVLLLVDSVEGPMPQTKFVLRQALERGHRAIVVVNKIDRPNARPDYVVDTTFDLFVDLGATEEQAEFPVIYTNALTGHSGVEPDALTDNLEPLFQEILRHLPAPQVDPDGPTQLQATLMGYDDYKGKIVIGRLNSGTIRKNQSVLHIAGESEQPLKVAQVFTHQGLNRVEVEEAQAGDIIALTGLGDIGIGDTITDPENPRPLPPIQVEEPTLRITFGVNTSPFAGQEGTFVTSRKLRERLYIESERDVALRVSDTDSPDTFLVAGRGELHLGILIENMRREGYEFEVSKPEVILKEIDGKRHEPVEIVEIEVSSEHQGAVVELLGQRKGQMTDMQLLDDGSIRYTYRVPTRGLIGFRQQFLTATRGEGLMNTLFGGYEPYAGEIQTRDHGSLVAWEPGTATSYGLHAAQERGTLFIGANTEVYEGMVVGQHIRESDLDVNVCKKKQLTNFRAAGSDDALRLEPPKNLSLDDALEYLSEDELLEVTPVDFRIRKRILAKNQRRRYQKQGGRME
;
A
#
# COMPACT_ATOMS: atom_id res chain seq x y z
N MET A 1 22.81 17.77 -20.85
CA MET A 1 23.00 18.29 -19.48
C MET A 1 24.17 17.54 -18.88
N ASN A 2 25.15 18.22 -18.31
CA ASN A 2 26.31 17.53 -17.73
C ASN A 2 25.85 16.72 -16.49
N PRO A 3 26.29 15.47 -16.26
CA PRO A 3 25.98 14.71 -15.05
C PRO A 3 26.24 15.45 -13.74
N GLN A 4 27.25 16.33 -13.70
CA GLN A 4 27.53 17.19 -12.54
C GLN A 4 26.43 18.20 -12.21
N GLU A 5 25.58 18.50 -13.18
CA GLU A 5 24.41 19.39 -13.06
C GLU A 5 23.12 18.63 -12.73
N ILE A 6 23.22 17.37 -12.26
CA ILE A 6 22.07 16.52 -11.89
C ILE A 6 22.23 16.07 -10.44
N ARG A 7 21.12 15.98 -9.72
CA ARG A 7 20.96 15.29 -8.44
C ARG A 7 19.71 14.41 -8.50
N ASN A 8 19.85 13.13 -8.20
CA ASN A 8 18.74 12.19 -8.12
C ASN A 8 18.51 11.86 -6.65
N ILE A 9 17.37 12.26 -6.11
CA ILE A 9 17.06 12.09 -4.69
C ILE A 9 15.76 11.34 -4.48
N ALA A 10 15.70 10.50 -3.46
CA ALA A 10 14.45 9.93 -2.95
C ALA A 10 14.04 10.63 -1.65
N ILE A 11 12.75 10.79 -1.42
CA ILE A 11 12.25 11.31 -0.15
C ILE A 11 11.65 10.15 0.65
N ILE A 12 12.25 9.88 1.79
CA ILE A 12 11.86 8.87 2.77
C ILE A 12 11.14 9.54 3.92
N ALA A 13 9.95 9.11 4.25
CA ALA A 13 9.20 9.61 5.39
C ALA A 13 8.22 8.56 5.91
N HIS A 14 7.90 8.63 7.19
CA HIS A 14 6.72 7.96 7.72
C HIS A 14 5.43 8.66 7.25
N VAL A 15 4.33 7.94 7.32
CA VAL A 15 2.99 8.51 7.07
C VAL A 15 2.79 9.72 8.00
N ASP A 16 2.20 10.78 7.47
CA ASP A 16 1.94 12.05 8.17
C ASP A 16 3.16 12.88 8.61
N HIS A 17 4.40 12.47 8.36
CA HIS A 17 5.58 13.31 8.64
C HIS A 17 5.70 14.55 7.74
N GLY A 18 4.84 14.67 6.72
CA GLY A 18 4.72 15.86 5.86
C GLY A 18 5.49 15.76 4.55
N LYS A 19 5.75 14.56 4.04
CA LYS A 19 6.45 14.30 2.78
C LYS A 19 5.84 15.05 1.60
N THR A 20 4.56 14.83 1.32
CA THR A 20 3.84 15.50 0.22
C THR A 20 3.85 17.02 0.38
N THR A 21 3.68 17.53 1.62
CA THR A 21 3.72 18.96 1.92
C THR A 21 5.09 19.57 1.62
N LEU A 22 6.19 18.86 1.95
CA LEU A 22 7.54 19.31 1.66
C LEU A 22 7.80 19.37 0.14
N VAL A 23 7.41 18.31 -0.58
CA VAL A 23 7.57 18.27 -2.05
C VAL A 23 6.76 19.39 -2.71
N ASP A 24 5.53 19.63 -2.28
CA ASP A 24 4.71 20.73 -2.78
C ASP A 24 5.37 22.10 -2.53
N ALA A 25 5.96 22.29 -1.34
CA ALA A 25 6.68 23.52 -1.02
C ALA A 25 7.94 23.70 -1.90
N MET A 26 8.69 22.61 -2.14
CA MET A 26 9.86 22.62 -3.04
C MET A 26 9.45 22.98 -4.47
N LEU A 27 8.37 22.41 -4.99
CA LEU A 27 7.83 22.69 -6.32
C LEU A 27 7.35 24.14 -6.46
N LYS A 28 6.67 24.67 -5.45
CA LYS A 28 6.19 26.06 -5.41
C LYS A 28 7.35 27.04 -5.44
N GLN A 29 8.39 26.82 -4.63
CA GLN A 29 9.54 27.73 -4.55
C GLN A 29 10.50 27.65 -5.75
N ALA A 30 10.58 26.51 -6.40
CA ALA A 30 11.33 26.37 -7.66
C ALA A 30 10.64 27.05 -8.86
N ARG A 31 9.56 27.81 -8.66
CA ARG A 31 8.79 28.56 -9.67
C ARG A 31 8.28 27.70 -10.84
N ILE A 32 7.95 26.45 -10.59
CA ILE A 32 7.40 25.55 -11.60
C ILE A 32 5.96 25.94 -11.95
N PHE A 33 5.23 26.52 -11.00
CA PHE A 33 3.88 27.05 -11.20
C PHE A 33 3.89 28.53 -11.60
N ARG A 34 2.96 28.92 -12.49
CA ARG A 34 2.77 30.33 -12.83
C ARG A 34 2.24 31.09 -11.61
N GLU A 35 2.65 32.35 -11.42
CA GLU A 35 2.30 33.19 -10.26
C GLU A 35 0.80 33.29 -9.93
N ASN A 36 -0.09 33.02 -10.89
CA ASN A 36 -1.55 33.05 -10.72
C ASN A 36 -2.23 31.67 -10.90
N GLN A 37 -1.49 30.58 -10.88
CA GLN A 37 -2.06 29.26 -10.99
C GLN A 37 -2.54 28.80 -9.62
N ALA A 38 -3.86 28.62 -9.44
CA ALA A 38 -4.41 27.95 -8.27
C ALA A 38 -3.92 26.49 -8.27
N VAL A 39 -2.97 26.19 -7.39
CA VAL A 39 -2.43 24.84 -7.23
C VAL A 39 -3.23 24.17 -6.13
N ALA A 40 -3.83 23.04 -6.44
CA ALA A 40 -4.49 22.21 -5.41
C ALA A 40 -3.43 21.75 -4.39
N ASP A 41 -3.82 21.67 -3.14
CA ASP A 41 -2.96 21.07 -2.12
C ASP A 41 -2.72 19.59 -2.45
N ARG A 42 -1.54 19.06 -2.11
CA ARG A 42 -1.10 17.69 -2.38
C ARG A 42 -1.04 17.37 -3.89
N VAL A 43 -0.32 18.17 -4.63
CA VAL A 43 -0.18 18.05 -6.09
C VAL A 43 0.41 16.70 -6.52
N MET A 44 1.27 16.11 -5.69
CA MET A 44 1.85 14.79 -5.94
C MET A 44 0.85 13.66 -5.72
N ASP A 45 -0.12 13.80 -4.83
CA ASP A 45 -1.15 12.79 -4.56
C ASP A 45 -2.26 12.88 -5.62
N SER A 46 -1.97 12.37 -6.82
CA SER A 46 -2.91 12.44 -7.96
C SER A 46 -4.04 11.40 -7.89
N ASN A 47 -3.92 10.39 -7.03
CA ASN A 47 -4.93 9.36 -6.80
C ASN A 47 -5.82 9.76 -5.61
N ASP A 48 -7.14 9.68 -5.79
CA ASP A 48 -8.09 9.99 -4.72
C ASP A 48 -7.90 9.11 -3.48
N LEU A 49 -7.49 7.85 -3.66
CA LEU A 49 -7.17 6.93 -2.56
C LEU A 49 -5.94 7.37 -1.76
N GLU A 50 -4.90 7.91 -2.41
CA GLU A 50 -3.73 8.47 -1.72
C GLU A 50 -4.14 9.64 -0.83
N ARG A 51 -5.02 10.52 -1.35
CA ARG A 51 -5.55 11.67 -0.59
C ARG A 51 -6.43 11.26 0.58
N GLU A 52 -7.30 10.27 0.38
CA GLU A 52 -8.21 9.77 1.40
C GLU A 52 -7.48 9.03 2.53
N ARG A 53 -6.50 8.19 2.17
CA ARG A 53 -5.73 7.39 3.13
C ARG A 53 -4.50 8.11 3.69
N GLY A 54 -4.10 9.24 3.09
CA GLY A 54 -2.94 10.02 3.50
C GLY A 54 -1.60 9.32 3.24
N ILE A 55 -1.55 8.31 2.36
CA ILE A 55 -0.34 7.53 2.04
C ILE A 55 0.02 7.64 0.57
N THR A 56 1.32 7.60 0.25
CA THR A 56 1.80 7.42 -1.12
C THR A 56 1.70 5.94 -1.48
N ILE A 57 1.01 5.63 -2.57
CA ILE A 57 0.81 4.27 -3.08
C ILE A 57 1.80 3.98 -4.20
N LEU A 58 1.94 4.91 -5.15
CA LEU A 58 2.81 4.76 -6.31
C LEU A 58 3.94 5.79 -6.29
N SER A 59 5.13 5.34 -6.61
CA SER A 59 6.30 6.22 -6.77
C SER A 59 6.10 7.19 -7.93
N LYS A 60 6.38 8.45 -7.70
CA LYS A 60 6.25 9.51 -8.70
C LYS A 60 7.56 10.25 -8.87
N ASN A 61 7.86 10.58 -10.11
CA ASN A 61 9.04 11.37 -10.45
C ASN A 61 8.64 12.80 -10.75
N THR A 62 9.35 13.74 -10.15
CA THR A 62 9.28 15.14 -10.47
C THR A 62 10.69 15.73 -10.55
N SER A 63 10.83 16.93 -11.08
CA SER A 63 12.11 17.59 -11.07
C SER A 63 11.97 19.09 -10.85
N ILE A 64 12.96 19.67 -10.20
CA ILE A 64 13.12 21.11 -10.02
C ILE A 64 14.48 21.54 -10.54
N THR A 65 14.64 22.82 -10.83
CA THR A 65 15.94 23.38 -11.20
C THR A 65 16.31 24.45 -10.20
N TYR A 66 17.47 24.29 -9.55
CA TYR A 66 18.01 25.25 -8.62
C TYR A 66 19.47 25.57 -8.98
N GLN A 67 19.81 26.85 -9.16
CA GLN A 67 21.14 27.32 -9.58
C GLN A 67 21.72 26.60 -10.81
N GLY A 68 20.89 26.26 -11.78
CA GLY A 68 21.30 25.54 -12.98
C GLY A 68 21.43 24.02 -12.82
N VAL A 69 21.33 23.50 -11.61
CA VAL A 69 21.33 22.05 -11.34
C VAL A 69 19.89 21.50 -11.34
N LYS A 70 19.69 20.43 -12.08
CA LYS A 70 18.42 19.68 -12.10
C LYS A 70 18.40 18.72 -10.92
N ILE A 71 17.40 18.83 -10.07
CA ILE A 71 17.15 17.93 -8.95
C ILE A 71 15.94 17.07 -9.31
N ASN A 72 16.15 15.81 -9.64
CA ASN A 72 15.11 14.83 -9.80
C ASN A 72 14.70 14.34 -8.41
N ILE A 73 13.41 14.37 -8.12
CA ILE A 73 12.82 13.97 -6.86
C ILE A 73 11.93 12.76 -7.13
N VAL A 74 12.25 11.64 -6.50
CA VAL A 74 11.44 10.44 -6.55
C VAL A 74 10.71 10.29 -5.22
N ASP A 75 9.40 10.37 -5.27
CA ASP A 75 8.54 10.15 -4.12
C ASP A 75 8.45 8.65 -3.84
N THR A 76 8.71 8.22 -2.60
CA THR A 76 8.69 6.80 -2.23
C THR A 76 7.48 6.46 -1.36
N PRO A 77 6.82 5.31 -1.60
CA PRO A 77 5.84 4.79 -0.66
C PRO A 77 6.46 4.60 0.73
N GLY A 78 5.70 4.93 1.77
CA GLY A 78 6.14 4.75 3.16
C GLY A 78 5.74 3.40 3.76
N HIS A 79 4.78 2.69 3.16
CA HIS A 79 4.23 1.46 3.72
C HIS A 79 5.00 0.21 3.25
N ALA A 80 5.21 -0.76 4.15
CA ALA A 80 5.96 -1.99 3.87
C ALA A 80 5.38 -2.84 2.72
N ASP A 81 4.06 -2.79 2.51
CA ASP A 81 3.39 -3.49 1.40
C ASP A 81 3.87 -3.06 0.01
N PHE A 82 4.51 -1.88 -0.07
CA PHE A 82 5.09 -1.33 -1.30
C PHE A 82 6.62 -1.42 -1.33
N GLY A 83 7.22 -2.31 -0.52
CA GLY A 83 8.67 -2.48 -0.41
C GLY A 83 9.37 -2.70 -1.75
N GLY A 84 8.76 -3.44 -2.67
CA GLY A 84 9.29 -3.64 -4.01
C GLY A 84 9.41 -2.35 -4.84
N GLU A 85 8.56 -1.35 -4.62
CA GLU A 85 8.70 -0.03 -5.24
C GLU A 85 9.86 0.76 -4.64
N VAL A 86 10.03 0.68 -3.32
CA VAL A 86 11.13 1.33 -2.62
C VAL A 86 12.48 0.83 -3.15
N GLU A 87 12.65 -0.49 -3.27
CA GLU A 87 13.89 -1.08 -3.81
C GLU A 87 14.22 -0.57 -5.23
N ARG A 88 13.19 -0.47 -6.07
CA ARG A 88 13.33 0.04 -7.44
C ARG A 88 13.75 1.50 -7.46
N VAL A 89 13.10 2.33 -6.64
CA VAL A 89 13.44 3.76 -6.52
C VAL A 89 14.88 3.95 -6.07
N MET A 90 15.33 3.17 -5.08
CA MET A 90 16.71 3.26 -4.58
C MET A 90 17.77 2.97 -5.65
N ASN A 91 17.45 2.22 -6.70
CA ASN A 91 18.36 2.00 -7.83
C ASN A 91 18.45 3.21 -8.79
N MET A 92 17.52 4.15 -8.71
CA MET A 92 17.52 5.34 -9.59
C MET A 92 18.14 6.58 -8.96
N VAL A 93 18.33 6.60 -7.65
CA VAL A 93 18.77 7.78 -6.90
C VAL A 93 20.21 7.68 -6.45
N ASP A 94 20.80 8.79 -6.07
CA ASP A 94 22.18 8.89 -5.59
C ASP A 94 22.24 9.37 -4.13
N GLY A 95 21.10 9.76 -3.56
CA GLY A 95 20.98 10.17 -2.16
C GLY A 95 19.53 10.27 -1.71
N VAL A 96 19.33 10.46 -0.42
CA VAL A 96 18.01 10.44 0.20
C VAL A 96 17.80 11.65 1.12
N LEU A 97 16.55 12.16 1.14
CA LEU A 97 16.06 13.05 2.19
C LEU A 97 15.25 12.22 3.17
N LEU A 98 15.73 12.12 4.39
CA LEU A 98 15.04 11.45 5.49
C LEU A 98 14.21 12.48 6.26
N LEU A 99 12.91 12.49 6.03
CA LEU A 99 11.99 13.41 6.69
C LEU A 99 11.46 12.80 7.99
N VAL A 100 11.68 13.49 9.10
CA VAL A 100 11.29 13.05 10.44
C VAL A 100 10.44 14.13 11.10
N ASP A 101 9.35 13.73 11.76
CA ASP A 101 8.53 14.64 12.57
C ASP A 101 9.29 15.06 13.84
N SER A 102 9.28 16.37 14.18
CA SER A 102 9.99 16.93 15.32
C SER A 102 9.47 16.48 16.69
N VAL A 103 8.30 15.84 16.74
CA VAL A 103 7.67 15.31 17.97
C VAL A 103 7.83 13.80 18.05
N GLU A 104 7.53 13.10 16.96
CA GLU A 104 7.45 11.62 16.93
C GLU A 104 8.82 10.95 16.77
N GLY A 105 9.74 11.61 16.07
CA GLY A 105 11.04 11.02 15.75
C GLY A 105 10.99 9.96 14.63
N PRO A 106 12.06 9.17 14.44
CA PRO A 106 12.12 8.15 13.41
C PRO A 106 11.21 6.96 13.76
N MET A 107 10.27 6.63 12.85
CA MET A 107 9.29 5.58 13.02
C MET A 107 9.71 4.27 12.33
N PRO A 108 9.17 3.09 12.72
CA PRO A 108 9.61 1.78 12.22
C PRO A 108 9.58 1.61 10.70
N GLN A 109 8.58 2.16 10.01
CA GLN A 109 8.52 2.09 8.54
C GLN A 109 9.70 2.81 7.88
N THR A 110 10.17 3.89 8.48
CA THR A 110 11.36 4.63 8.04
C THR A 110 12.62 3.75 8.09
N LYS A 111 12.72 2.84 9.07
CA LYS A 111 13.86 1.92 9.24
C LYS A 111 14.08 1.03 8.02
N PHE A 112 13.01 0.47 7.47
CA PHE A 112 13.11 -0.39 6.28
C PHE A 112 13.67 0.37 5.07
N VAL A 113 13.07 1.53 4.75
CA VAL A 113 13.44 2.32 3.58
C VAL A 113 14.86 2.89 3.74
N LEU A 114 15.21 3.36 4.95
CA LEU A 114 16.54 3.85 5.27
C LEU A 114 17.60 2.75 5.15
N ARG A 115 17.32 1.53 5.66
CA ARG A 115 18.23 0.39 5.51
C ARG A 115 18.55 0.12 4.05
N GLN A 116 17.54 0.09 3.18
CA GLN A 116 17.71 -0.11 1.75
C GLN A 116 18.60 0.97 1.09
N ALA A 117 18.50 2.21 1.57
CA ALA A 117 19.34 3.31 1.10
C ALA A 117 20.79 3.15 1.59
N LEU A 118 20.99 2.84 2.88
CA LEU A 118 22.31 2.68 3.49
C LEU A 118 23.09 1.48 2.91
N GLU A 119 22.45 0.34 2.70
CA GLU A 119 23.04 -0.86 2.07
C GLU A 119 23.54 -0.59 0.64
N ARG A 120 22.94 0.36 -0.07
CA ARG A 120 23.39 0.81 -1.40
C ARG A 120 24.43 1.91 -1.37
N GLY A 121 24.84 2.33 -0.18
CA GLY A 121 25.85 3.38 0.00
C GLY A 121 25.34 4.79 -0.20
N HIS A 122 24.03 5.01 -0.22
CA HIS A 122 23.46 6.35 -0.38
C HIS A 122 23.77 7.22 0.84
N ARG A 123 24.02 8.51 0.57
CA ARG A 123 24.11 9.54 1.60
C ARG A 123 22.72 10.08 1.92
N ALA A 124 22.51 10.49 3.16
CA ALA A 124 21.26 11.03 3.64
C ALA A 124 21.41 12.47 4.13
N ILE A 125 20.36 13.27 3.94
CA ILE A 125 20.13 14.51 4.65
C ILE A 125 18.93 14.29 5.56
N VAL A 126 19.06 14.55 6.85
CA VAL A 126 17.95 14.45 7.80
C VAL A 126 17.19 15.78 7.81
N VAL A 127 15.89 15.70 7.55
CA VAL A 127 15.00 16.88 7.54
C VAL A 127 14.02 16.75 8.70
N VAL A 128 14.26 17.51 9.78
CA VAL A 128 13.36 17.56 10.94
C VAL A 128 12.24 18.55 10.65
N ASN A 129 11.04 18.03 10.44
CA ASN A 129 9.86 18.79 10.01
C ASN A 129 8.91 19.09 11.16
N LYS A 130 8.00 20.05 10.92
CA LYS A 130 6.98 20.49 11.88
C LYS A 130 7.59 21.08 13.16
N ILE A 131 8.70 21.81 12.99
CA ILE A 131 9.43 22.44 14.10
C ILE A 131 8.59 23.50 14.84
N ASP A 132 7.52 23.96 14.22
CA ASP A 132 6.55 24.91 14.78
C ASP A 132 5.60 24.30 15.83
N ARG A 133 5.60 22.98 16.00
CA ARG A 133 4.74 22.33 17.00
C ARG A 133 5.19 22.67 18.42
N PRO A 134 4.23 22.93 19.35
CA PRO A 134 4.56 23.28 20.74
C PRO A 134 5.37 22.21 21.49
N ASN A 135 5.23 20.95 21.06
CA ASN A 135 5.90 19.79 21.66
C ASN A 135 7.11 19.32 20.86
N ALA A 136 7.64 20.16 19.95
CA ALA A 136 8.81 19.81 19.15
C ALA A 136 10.02 19.54 20.05
N ARG A 137 10.75 18.45 19.75
CA ARG A 137 11.96 18.01 20.48
C ARG A 137 13.10 17.76 19.49
N PRO A 138 13.59 18.80 18.82
CA PRO A 138 14.54 18.63 17.72
C PRO A 138 15.81 17.86 18.11
N ASP A 139 16.40 18.16 19.26
CA ASP A 139 17.61 17.50 19.74
C ASP A 139 17.38 15.99 19.97
N TYR A 140 16.30 15.63 20.65
CA TYR A 140 15.89 14.22 20.84
C TYR A 140 15.69 13.49 19.50
N VAL A 141 15.06 14.14 18.53
CA VAL A 141 14.82 13.54 17.21
C VAL A 141 16.13 13.31 16.44
N VAL A 142 17.09 14.24 16.54
CA VAL A 142 18.41 14.09 15.93
C VAL A 142 19.17 12.94 16.58
N ASP A 143 19.21 12.88 17.92
CA ASP A 143 19.89 11.81 18.65
C ASP A 143 19.31 10.43 18.35
N THR A 144 17.99 10.29 18.39
CA THR A 144 17.32 9.02 18.06
C THR A 144 17.46 8.63 16.59
N THR A 145 17.58 9.61 15.69
CA THR A 145 17.87 9.34 14.28
C THR A 145 19.31 8.87 14.10
N PHE A 146 20.26 9.47 14.82
CA PHE A 146 21.65 9.01 14.82
C PHE A 146 21.78 7.57 15.33
N ASP A 147 21.13 7.25 16.45
CA ASP A 147 21.09 5.89 16.98
C ASP A 147 20.52 4.90 15.95
N LEU A 148 19.45 5.31 15.24
CA LEU A 148 18.89 4.50 14.16
C LEU A 148 19.88 4.23 13.03
N PHE A 149 20.70 5.21 12.60
CA PHE A 149 21.74 4.98 11.60
C PHE A 149 22.78 3.97 12.08
N VAL A 150 23.21 4.07 13.33
CA VAL A 150 24.15 3.13 13.96
C VAL A 150 23.54 1.72 14.01
N ASP A 151 22.32 1.58 14.45
CA ASP A 151 21.58 0.30 14.52
C ASP A 151 21.41 -0.37 13.15
N LEU A 152 21.30 0.43 12.10
CA LEU A 152 21.19 -0.05 10.72
C LEU A 152 22.55 -0.33 10.07
N GLY A 153 23.65 -0.15 10.79
CA GLY A 153 25.00 -0.44 10.31
C GLY A 153 25.54 0.59 9.33
N ALA A 154 25.14 1.85 9.46
CA ALA A 154 25.67 2.95 8.67
C ALA A 154 27.20 3.08 8.84
N THR A 155 27.88 3.45 7.75
CA THR A 155 29.30 3.82 7.81
C THR A 155 29.50 5.15 8.55
N GLU A 156 30.70 5.45 9.01
CA GLU A 156 31.02 6.76 9.63
C GLU A 156 30.60 7.93 8.71
N GLU A 157 30.88 7.80 7.41
CA GLU A 157 30.52 8.81 6.41
C GLU A 157 29.00 8.99 6.24
N GLN A 158 28.22 7.92 6.41
CA GLN A 158 26.76 7.97 6.35
C GLN A 158 26.14 8.48 7.66
N ALA A 159 26.77 8.22 8.80
CA ALA A 159 26.32 8.69 10.10
C ALA A 159 26.65 10.19 10.33
N GLU A 160 27.58 10.78 9.58
CA GLU A 160 27.86 12.22 9.54
C GLU A 160 26.87 12.96 8.62
N PHE A 161 25.58 12.77 8.82
CA PHE A 161 24.55 13.41 8.01
C PHE A 161 24.28 14.86 8.44
N PRO A 162 24.06 15.80 7.50
CA PRO A 162 23.59 17.13 7.82
C PRO A 162 22.11 17.11 8.23
N VAL A 163 21.75 18.07 9.12
CA VAL A 163 20.39 18.24 9.60
C VAL A 163 19.84 19.57 9.10
N ILE A 164 18.63 19.55 8.53
CA ILE A 164 17.87 20.73 8.15
C ILE A 164 16.53 20.72 8.89
N TYR A 165 16.21 21.83 9.54
CA TYR A 165 14.95 22.02 10.24
C TYR A 165 13.95 22.70 9.30
N THR A 166 12.70 22.23 9.30
CA THR A 166 11.68 22.75 8.37
C THR A 166 10.32 22.91 9.02
N ASN A 167 9.59 23.90 8.51
CA ASN A 167 8.15 23.94 8.53
C ASN A 167 7.66 23.82 7.08
N ALA A 168 7.38 22.60 6.65
CA ALA A 168 7.00 22.32 5.26
C ALA A 168 5.69 23.02 4.87
N LEU A 169 4.77 23.26 5.82
CA LEU A 169 3.48 23.91 5.56
C LEU A 169 3.67 25.36 5.11
N THR A 170 4.58 26.09 5.75
CA THR A 170 4.90 27.49 5.42
C THR A 170 6.04 27.61 4.40
N GLY A 171 6.78 26.51 4.15
CA GLY A 171 7.91 26.48 3.22
C GLY A 171 9.17 27.15 3.78
N HIS A 172 9.37 27.11 5.09
CA HIS A 172 10.54 27.66 5.79
C HIS A 172 11.55 26.56 6.10
N SER A 173 12.84 26.88 6.05
CA SER A 173 13.90 25.95 6.45
C SER A 173 15.10 26.68 7.07
N GLY A 174 15.92 25.95 7.84
CA GLY A 174 17.13 26.48 8.47
C GLY A 174 18.08 25.38 8.93
N VAL A 175 19.31 25.75 9.23
CA VAL A 175 20.32 24.85 9.81
C VAL A 175 20.24 24.78 11.34
N GLU A 176 19.49 25.69 11.94
CA GLU A 176 19.21 25.73 13.37
C GLU A 176 17.69 25.77 13.59
N PRO A 177 17.16 25.09 14.63
CA PRO A 177 15.72 24.99 14.86
C PRO A 177 15.04 26.35 15.13
N ASP A 178 15.76 27.29 15.76
CA ASP A 178 15.24 28.60 16.14
C ASP A 178 15.51 29.69 15.10
N ALA A 179 16.19 29.36 13.98
CA ALA A 179 16.62 30.33 12.96
C ALA A 179 16.23 29.88 11.55
N LEU A 180 14.91 29.67 11.32
CA LEU A 180 14.40 29.36 9.98
C LEU A 180 14.38 30.59 9.09
N THR A 181 14.76 30.41 7.83
CA THR A 181 14.58 31.42 6.76
C THR A 181 13.15 31.33 6.19
N ASP A 182 12.74 32.38 5.47
CA ASP A 182 11.40 32.45 4.86
C ASP A 182 11.25 31.58 3.58
N ASN A 183 12.19 30.65 3.36
CA ASN A 183 12.21 29.80 2.16
C ASN A 183 12.94 28.46 2.41
N LEU A 184 12.96 27.59 1.39
CA LEU A 184 13.67 26.30 1.41
C LEU A 184 15.10 26.39 0.84
N GLU A 185 15.66 27.57 0.68
CA GLU A 185 17.00 27.75 0.13
C GLU A 185 18.07 26.99 0.93
N PRO A 186 18.07 26.98 2.29
CA PRO A 186 19.01 26.16 3.06
C PRO A 186 18.94 24.68 2.71
N LEU A 187 17.75 24.12 2.49
CA LEU A 187 17.58 22.74 2.07
C LEU A 187 18.15 22.51 0.66
N PHE A 188 17.87 23.38 -0.30
CA PHE A 188 18.40 23.25 -1.66
C PHE A 188 19.93 23.35 -1.70
N GLN A 189 20.51 24.27 -0.94
CA GLN A 189 21.96 24.40 -0.83
C GLN A 189 22.60 23.15 -0.25
N GLU A 190 22.00 22.55 0.80
CA GLU A 190 22.52 21.34 1.40
C GLU A 190 22.39 20.12 0.47
N ILE A 191 21.31 20.01 -0.31
CA ILE A 191 21.19 19.00 -1.36
C ILE A 191 22.35 19.07 -2.35
N LEU A 192 22.70 20.27 -2.84
CA LEU A 192 23.79 20.43 -3.79
C LEU A 192 25.18 20.19 -3.18
N ARG A 193 25.34 20.50 -1.89
CA ARG A 193 26.61 20.38 -1.17
C ARG A 193 26.91 18.94 -0.75
N HIS A 194 25.91 18.25 -0.19
CA HIS A 194 26.12 16.98 0.49
C HIS A 194 25.83 15.77 -0.42
N LEU A 195 24.79 15.84 -1.24
CA LEU A 195 24.42 14.71 -2.10
C LEU A 195 25.26 14.67 -3.38
N PRO A 196 25.79 13.50 -3.76
CA PRO A 196 26.67 13.40 -4.92
C PRO A 196 25.91 13.59 -6.24
N ALA A 197 26.64 14.00 -7.26
CA ALA A 197 26.18 13.89 -8.64
C ALA A 197 26.21 12.41 -9.08
N PRO A 198 25.36 12.00 -10.05
CA PRO A 198 25.37 10.63 -10.54
C PRO A 198 26.73 10.22 -11.10
N GLN A 199 27.24 9.10 -10.64
CA GLN A 199 28.48 8.50 -11.17
C GLN A 199 28.15 7.65 -12.38
N VAL A 200 28.28 8.22 -13.56
CA VAL A 200 27.87 7.64 -14.85
C VAL A 200 28.94 7.89 -15.91
N ASP A 201 28.89 7.11 -16.99
CA ASP A 201 29.75 7.29 -18.16
C ASP A 201 28.94 7.89 -19.32
N PRO A 202 28.98 9.22 -19.54
CA PRO A 202 28.18 9.89 -20.57
C PRO A 202 28.63 9.56 -22.00
N ASP A 203 29.87 9.14 -22.18
CA ASP A 203 30.45 8.80 -23.49
C ASP A 203 30.42 7.28 -23.79
N GLY A 204 29.95 6.49 -22.83
CA GLY A 204 29.84 5.04 -22.96
C GLY A 204 28.66 4.58 -23.82
N PRO A 205 28.49 3.27 -24.02
CA PRO A 205 27.35 2.72 -24.70
C PRO A 205 26.06 2.96 -23.93
N THR A 206 24.95 3.17 -24.62
CA THR A 206 23.62 3.36 -24.01
C THR A 206 23.29 2.23 -23.06
N GLN A 207 22.92 2.56 -21.81
CA GLN A 207 22.50 1.59 -20.81
C GLN A 207 21.45 2.20 -19.87
N LEU A 208 20.26 1.61 -19.85
CA LEU A 208 19.14 1.99 -18.97
C LEU A 208 18.49 0.72 -18.43
N GLN A 209 18.14 0.71 -17.16
CA GLN A 209 17.29 -0.32 -16.57
C GLN A 209 15.85 0.16 -16.44
N ALA A 210 14.89 -0.64 -16.89
CA ALA A 210 13.47 -0.39 -16.68
C ALA A 210 13.13 -0.54 -15.20
N THR A 211 12.88 0.57 -14.52
CA THR A 211 12.71 0.59 -13.06
C THR A 211 11.26 0.81 -12.65
N LEU A 212 10.56 1.69 -13.33
CA LEU A 212 9.14 1.95 -13.14
C LEU A 212 8.42 1.85 -14.49
N MET A 213 7.14 1.50 -14.43
CA MET A 213 6.28 1.43 -15.59
C MET A 213 5.11 2.38 -15.45
N GLY A 214 4.80 3.10 -16.52
CA GLY A 214 3.58 3.88 -16.66
C GLY A 214 2.78 3.40 -17.86
N TYR A 215 1.56 3.87 -17.97
CA TYR A 215 0.71 3.61 -19.11
C TYR A 215 0.01 4.91 -19.54
N ASP A 216 -0.09 5.11 -20.84
CA ASP A 216 -0.82 6.21 -21.45
C ASP A 216 -1.75 5.61 -22.50
N ASP A 217 -3.02 6.02 -22.52
CA ASP A 217 -4.04 5.43 -23.40
C ASP A 217 -3.72 5.58 -24.90
N TYR A 218 -2.91 6.59 -25.27
CA TYR A 218 -2.53 6.87 -26.66
C TYR A 218 -1.12 6.38 -27.01
N LYS A 219 -0.19 6.37 -26.04
CA LYS A 219 1.23 6.04 -26.24
C LYS A 219 1.58 4.62 -25.80
N GLY A 220 0.67 3.94 -25.10
CA GLY A 220 0.88 2.61 -24.54
C GLY A 220 1.82 2.60 -23.32
N LYS A 221 2.62 1.55 -23.19
CA LYS A 221 3.58 1.40 -22.08
C LYS A 221 4.65 2.50 -22.12
N ILE A 222 4.94 3.05 -20.95
CA ILE A 222 5.98 4.03 -20.71
C ILE A 222 6.98 3.42 -19.74
N VAL A 223 8.21 3.26 -20.16
CA VAL A 223 9.31 2.75 -19.36
C VAL A 223 10.03 3.91 -18.71
N ILE A 224 10.22 3.89 -17.40
CA ILE A 224 10.93 4.92 -16.65
C ILE A 224 12.16 4.30 -16.00
N GLY A 225 13.30 4.96 -16.10
CA GLY A 225 14.53 4.51 -15.50
C GLY A 225 15.62 5.56 -15.54
N ARG A 226 16.71 5.34 -14.79
CA ARG A 226 17.91 6.16 -14.89
C ARG A 226 18.74 5.70 -16.07
N LEU A 227 19.21 6.64 -16.88
CA LEU A 227 20.20 6.37 -17.92
C LEU A 227 21.59 6.26 -17.26
N ASN A 228 22.11 5.03 -17.15
CA ASN A 228 23.35 4.76 -16.43
C ASN A 228 24.60 5.02 -17.27
N SER A 229 24.50 4.95 -18.60
CA SER A 229 25.61 5.19 -19.51
C SER A 229 25.12 5.70 -20.85
N GLY A 230 25.93 6.50 -21.49
CA GLY A 230 25.73 6.96 -22.86
C GLY A 230 24.64 8.01 -23.05
N THR A 231 24.12 8.04 -24.25
CA THR A 231 23.05 8.95 -24.69
C THR A 231 21.96 8.13 -25.38
N ILE A 232 20.72 8.48 -25.17
CA ILE A 232 19.58 7.87 -25.85
C ILE A 232 18.83 8.93 -26.68
N ARG A 233 18.43 8.58 -27.90
CA ARG A 233 17.77 9.47 -28.85
C ARG A 233 16.44 8.93 -29.32
N LYS A 234 15.57 9.84 -29.69
CA LYS A 234 14.33 9.50 -30.42
C LYS A 234 14.66 8.73 -31.68
N ASN A 235 13.88 7.69 -31.97
CA ASN A 235 14.06 6.77 -33.09
C ASN A 235 15.36 5.94 -33.07
N GLN A 236 16.12 5.91 -32.00
CA GLN A 236 17.30 5.06 -31.83
C GLN A 236 16.93 3.58 -31.79
N SER A 237 17.73 2.75 -32.46
CA SER A 237 17.67 1.29 -32.30
C SER A 237 18.41 0.91 -31.02
N VAL A 238 17.80 0.06 -30.21
CA VAL A 238 18.32 -0.43 -28.93
C VAL A 238 18.13 -1.93 -28.82
N LEU A 239 18.89 -2.58 -27.96
CA LEU A 239 18.72 -3.98 -27.61
C LEU A 239 18.01 -4.08 -26.27
N HIS A 240 16.90 -4.77 -26.22
CA HIS A 240 16.20 -5.17 -25.00
C HIS A 240 16.74 -6.50 -24.54
N ILE A 241 17.14 -6.59 -23.26
CA ILE A 241 17.65 -7.80 -22.61
C ILE A 241 16.76 -8.11 -21.41
N ALA A 242 16.13 -9.30 -21.45
CA ALA A 242 15.29 -9.86 -20.40
C ALA A 242 15.80 -11.27 -20.04
N GLY A 243 16.61 -11.39 -19.00
CA GLY A 243 17.29 -12.65 -18.67
C GLY A 243 18.20 -13.11 -19.80
N GLU A 244 17.89 -14.25 -20.41
CA GLU A 244 18.62 -14.80 -21.58
C GLU A 244 18.04 -14.37 -22.93
N SER A 245 16.93 -13.62 -22.93
CA SER A 245 16.26 -13.17 -24.15
C SER A 245 16.80 -11.82 -24.61
N GLU A 246 17.12 -11.71 -25.88
CA GLU A 246 17.57 -10.48 -26.52
C GLU A 246 16.64 -10.12 -27.68
N GLN A 247 16.15 -8.88 -27.71
CA GLN A 247 15.26 -8.41 -28.76
C GLN A 247 15.64 -7.00 -29.21
N PRO A 248 15.86 -6.77 -30.53
CA PRO A 248 16.08 -5.43 -31.04
C PRO A 248 14.76 -4.65 -31.01
N LEU A 249 14.80 -3.46 -30.45
CA LEU A 249 13.67 -2.54 -30.35
C LEU A 249 14.04 -1.16 -30.87
N LYS A 250 13.04 -0.29 -31.02
CA LYS A 250 13.22 1.09 -31.42
C LYS A 250 12.50 2.02 -30.46
N VAL A 251 13.23 2.99 -29.93
CA VAL A 251 12.69 4.04 -29.06
C VAL A 251 11.80 4.96 -29.90
N ALA A 252 10.51 5.07 -29.58
CA ALA A 252 9.63 5.98 -30.29
C ALA A 252 9.80 7.43 -29.81
N GLN A 253 9.76 7.66 -28.51
CA GLN A 253 9.89 8.98 -27.90
C GLN A 253 10.73 8.89 -26.63
N VAL A 254 11.42 9.98 -26.33
CA VAL A 254 12.21 10.20 -25.10
C VAL A 254 11.61 11.37 -24.33
N PHE A 255 11.40 11.21 -23.03
CA PHE A 255 10.88 12.27 -22.17
C PHE A 255 11.80 12.48 -20.98
N THR A 256 11.90 13.73 -20.56
CA THR A 256 12.49 14.12 -19.28
C THR A 256 11.43 14.78 -18.40
N HIS A 257 11.64 14.83 -17.09
CA HIS A 257 10.71 15.50 -16.17
C HIS A 257 11.08 16.99 -16.05
N GLN A 258 10.06 17.86 -16.10
CA GLN A 258 10.13 19.27 -15.78
C GLN A 258 8.95 19.62 -14.89
N GLY A 259 9.19 19.81 -13.61
CA GLY A 259 8.12 19.80 -12.62
C GLY A 259 7.42 18.45 -12.62
N LEU A 260 6.11 18.48 -12.61
CA LEU A 260 5.25 17.29 -12.68
C LEU A 260 5.03 16.78 -14.11
N ASN A 261 5.44 17.52 -15.12
CA ASN A 261 5.17 17.19 -16.51
C ASN A 261 6.33 16.40 -17.14
N ARG A 262 5.95 15.44 -18.01
CA ARG A 262 6.89 14.81 -18.93
C ARG A 262 6.99 15.62 -20.20
N VAL A 263 8.19 16.08 -20.50
CA VAL A 263 8.49 16.91 -21.68
C VAL A 263 9.28 16.05 -22.69
N GLU A 264 8.78 15.95 -23.91
CA GLU A 264 9.48 15.24 -24.99
C GLU A 264 10.77 15.96 -25.36
N VAL A 265 11.85 15.18 -25.50
CA VAL A 265 13.18 15.67 -25.90
C VAL A 265 13.72 14.83 -27.04
N GLU A 266 14.60 15.42 -27.86
CA GLU A 266 15.24 14.69 -28.97
C GLU A 266 16.31 13.70 -28.45
N GLU A 267 16.99 14.05 -27.35
CA GLU A 267 18.01 13.21 -26.71
C GLU A 267 18.06 13.44 -25.18
N ALA A 268 18.51 12.41 -24.48
CA ALA A 268 18.83 12.47 -23.06
C ALA A 268 20.20 11.84 -22.79
N GLN A 269 20.94 12.35 -21.80
CA GLN A 269 22.28 11.88 -21.44
C GLN A 269 22.28 11.12 -20.12
N ALA A 270 23.31 10.31 -19.90
CA ALA A 270 23.53 9.55 -18.68
C ALA A 270 23.44 10.43 -17.43
N GLY A 271 22.84 9.86 -16.38
CA GLY A 271 22.59 10.51 -15.10
C GLY A 271 21.15 10.99 -14.92
N ASP A 272 20.39 11.24 -15.99
CA ASP A 272 19.00 11.70 -15.89
C ASP A 272 18.02 10.52 -15.71
N ILE A 273 16.92 10.79 -15.01
CA ILE A 273 15.75 9.89 -14.93
C ILE A 273 14.81 10.24 -16.07
N ILE A 274 14.64 9.31 -16.98
CA ILE A 274 13.93 9.51 -18.24
C ILE A 274 12.77 8.53 -18.42
N ALA A 275 11.87 8.87 -19.33
CA ALA A 275 10.79 7.98 -19.73
C ALA A 275 10.85 7.73 -21.25
N LEU A 276 10.64 6.48 -21.64
CA LEU A 276 10.72 5.98 -23.00
C LEU A 276 9.40 5.34 -23.44
N THR A 277 9.04 5.48 -24.71
CA THR A 277 7.88 4.80 -25.32
C THR A 277 8.27 4.01 -26.55
N GLY A 278 7.38 3.11 -26.98
CA GLY A 278 7.56 2.30 -28.21
C GLY A 278 8.37 1.03 -28.00
N LEU A 279 8.62 0.61 -26.78
CA LEU A 279 9.49 -0.52 -26.45
C LEU A 279 8.75 -1.87 -26.30
N GLY A 280 7.46 -1.95 -26.67
CA GLY A 280 6.70 -3.22 -26.69
C GLY A 280 6.57 -3.87 -25.31
N ASP A 281 6.84 -5.17 -25.23
CA ASP A 281 6.66 -5.99 -24.02
C ASP A 281 7.89 -6.01 -23.11
N ILE A 282 8.41 -4.85 -22.77
CA ILE A 282 9.48 -4.71 -21.80
C ILE A 282 8.92 -4.85 -20.37
N GLY A 283 9.65 -5.56 -19.52
CA GLY A 283 9.34 -5.75 -18.10
C GLY A 283 10.19 -4.87 -17.17
N ILE A 284 9.78 -4.76 -15.92
CA ILE A 284 10.61 -4.11 -14.88
C ILE A 284 11.81 -5.00 -14.57
N GLY A 285 12.98 -4.38 -14.43
CA GLY A 285 14.25 -5.06 -14.25
C GLY A 285 15.00 -5.35 -15.55
N ASP A 286 14.32 -5.26 -16.71
CA ASP A 286 14.95 -5.46 -18.00
C ASP A 286 15.94 -4.34 -18.33
N THR A 287 16.93 -4.67 -19.14
CA THR A 287 17.93 -3.69 -19.59
C THR A 287 17.69 -3.27 -21.04
N ILE A 288 17.75 -1.97 -21.28
CA ILE A 288 17.82 -1.36 -22.60
C ILE A 288 19.27 -0.94 -22.82
N THR A 289 19.90 -1.46 -23.89
CA THR A 289 21.33 -1.24 -24.12
C THR A 289 21.65 -1.00 -25.60
N ASP A 290 22.90 -0.65 -25.86
CA ASP A 290 23.44 -0.50 -27.19
C ASP A 290 23.50 -1.87 -27.90
N PRO A 291 22.99 -2.02 -29.15
CA PRO A 291 23.04 -3.29 -29.87
C PRO A 291 24.45 -3.74 -30.26
N GLU A 292 25.39 -2.79 -30.45
CA GLU A 292 26.77 -3.11 -30.86
C GLU A 292 27.67 -3.44 -29.66
N ASN A 293 27.33 -2.93 -28.47
CA ASN A 293 28.07 -3.17 -27.24
C ASN A 293 27.10 -3.41 -26.06
N PRO A 294 26.42 -4.55 -26.03
CA PRO A 294 25.40 -4.82 -25.00
C PRO A 294 26.03 -4.96 -23.62
N ARG A 295 25.44 -4.27 -22.63
CA ARG A 295 25.84 -4.31 -21.22
C ARG A 295 24.62 -4.55 -20.34
N PRO A 296 24.22 -5.81 -20.07
CA PRO A 296 23.10 -6.10 -19.21
C PRO A 296 23.39 -5.67 -17.77
N LEU A 297 22.38 -5.12 -17.11
CA LEU A 297 22.41 -4.84 -15.66
C LEU A 297 21.86 -6.05 -14.89
N PRO A 298 22.29 -6.25 -13.64
CA PRO A 298 21.70 -7.28 -12.80
C PRO A 298 20.18 -7.08 -12.70
N PRO A 299 19.38 -8.15 -12.77
CA PRO A 299 17.93 -8.02 -12.64
C PRO A 299 17.57 -7.47 -11.26
N ILE A 300 16.55 -6.61 -11.21
CA ILE A 300 16.02 -6.12 -9.95
C ILE A 300 15.31 -7.30 -9.26
N GLN A 301 15.76 -7.64 -8.06
CA GLN A 301 15.09 -8.64 -7.25
C GLN A 301 13.85 -7.98 -6.62
N VAL A 302 12.67 -8.47 -6.98
CA VAL A 302 11.41 -8.06 -6.35
C VAL A 302 11.03 -9.14 -5.36
N GLU A 303 10.77 -8.76 -4.12
CA GLU A 303 10.31 -9.71 -3.12
C GLU A 303 8.98 -10.36 -3.57
N GLU A 304 8.84 -11.63 -3.28
CA GLU A 304 7.69 -12.42 -3.69
C GLU A 304 6.42 -12.03 -2.91
N PRO A 305 5.23 -12.19 -3.54
CA PRO A 305 3.96 -11.98 -2.84
C PRO A 305 3.81 -12.94 -1.64
N THR A 306 3.19 -12.44 -0.56
CA THR A 306 2.94 -13.21 0.67
C THR A 306 1.48 -13.59 0.85
N LEU A 307 0.55 -12.83 0.25
CA LEU A 307 -0.89 -13.05 0.30
C LEU A 307 -1.48 -13.28 -1.10
N ARG A 308 -2.59 -13.99 -1.14
CA ARG A 308 -3.37 -14.19 -2.35
C ARG A 308 -4.86 -14.09 -2.07
N ILE A 309 -5.62 -13.62 -3.05
CA ILE A 309 -7.09 -13.53 -3.04
C ILE A 309 -7.59 -14.09 -4.37
N THR A 310 -8.68 -14.83 -4.35
CA THR A 310 -9.39 -15.24 -5.57
C THR A 310 -10.37 -14.14 -5.95
N PHE A 311 -10.26 -13.62 -7.18
CA PHE A 311 -11.21 -12.71 -7.81
C PHE A 311 -12.11 -13.51 -8.74
N GLY A 312 -13.41 -13.31 -8.66
CA GLY A 312 -14.40 -13.98 -9.50
C GLY A 312 -15.46 -13.04 -10.03
N VAL A 313 -16.16 -13.46 -11.07
CA VAL A 313 -17.37 -12.79 -11.52
C VAL A 313 -18.42 -12.91 -10.41
N ASN A 314 -19.13 -11.80 -10.09
CA ASN A 314 -20.20 -11.84 -9.12
C ASN A 314 -21.30 -12.83 -9.56
N THR A 315 -21.54 -13.85 -8.75
CA THR A 315 -22.54 -14.90 -9.00
C THR A 315 -23.74 -14.80 -8.08
N SER A 316 -23.89 -13.71 -7.35
CA SER A 316 -25.04 -13.46 -6.47
C SER A 316 -26.32 -13.20 -7.23
N PRO A 317 -27.48 -13.30 -6.57
CA PRO A 317 -28.78 -12.93 -7.15
C PRO A 317 -28.87 -11.44 -7.58
N PHE A 318 -27.99 -10.56 -7.08
CA PHE A 318 -27.93 -9.16 -7.44
C PHE A 318 -26.85 -8.84 -8.49
N ALA A 319 -26.22 -9.84 -9.05
CA ALA A 319 -25.16 -9.66 -10.05
C ALA A 319 -25.64 -8.84 -11.25
N GLY A 320 -24.83 -7.88 -11.68
CA GLY A 320 -25.06 -7.02 -12.84
C GLY A 320 -26.05 -5.87 -12.63
N GLN A 321 -26.47 -5.61 -11.40
CA GLN A 321 -27.41 -4.50 -11.11
C GLN A 321 -26.71 -3.16 -10.90
N GLU A 322 -25.49 -3.16 -10.42
CA GLU A 322 -24.78 -1.95 -9.97
C GLU A 322 -23.51 -1.68 -10.77
N GLY A 323 -22.87 -2.72 -11.32
CA GLY A 323 -21.60 -2.60 -12.05
C GLY A 323 -21.78 -2.35 -13.55
N THR A 324 -20.84 -1.62 -14.14
CA THR A 324 -20.72 -1.44 -15.59
C THR A 324 -19.94 -2.59 -16.22
N PHE A 325 -18.89 -3.05 -15.56
CA PHE A 325 -18.01 -4.12 -16.01
C PHE A 325 -18.23 -5.38 -15.16
N VAL A 326 -18.99 -6.33 -15.68
CA VAL A 326 -19.48 -7.50 -14.94
C VAL A 326 -19.04 -8.84 -15.56
N THR A 327 -18.26 -8.82 -16.64
CA THR A 327 -17.90 -10.03 -17.37
C THR A 327 -16.49 -10.53 -17.02
N SER A 328 -16.30 -11.85 -17.04
CA SER A 328 -15.02 -12.53 -16.83
C SER A 328 -13.91 -11.98 -17.73
N ARG A 329 -14.21 -11.71 -19.00
CA ARG A 329 -13.25 -11.13 -19.94
C ARG A 329 -12.76 -9.75 -19.48
N LYS A 330 -13.67 -8.86 -19.04
CA LYS A 330 -13.30 -7.51 -18.57
C LYS A 330 -12.54 -7.56 -17.26
N LEU A 331 -12.94 -8.43 -16.35
CA LEU A 331 -12.23 -8.68 -15.10
C LEU A 331 -10.79 -9.15 -15.36
N ARG A 332 -10.63 -10.17 -16.23
CA ARG A 332 -9.32 -10.69 -16.63
C ARG A 332 -8.43 -9.61 -17.25
N GLU A 333 -8.95 -8.90 -18.25
CA GLU A 333 -8.24 -7.82 -18.94
C GLU A 333 -7.69 -6.79 -17.94
N ARG A 334 -8.53 -6.34 -17.00
CA ARG A 334 -8.16 -5.34 -15.99
C ARG A 334 -7.10 -5.86 -15.01
N LEU A 335 -7.25 -7.09 -14.51
CA LEU A 335 -6.29 -7.71 -13.59
C LEU A 335 -4.92 -7.89 -14.24
N TYR A 336 -4.86 -8.34 -15.49
CA TYR A 336 -3.59 -8.50 -16.21
C TYR A 336 -2.93 -7.17 -16.52
N ILE A 337 -3.68 -6.12 -16.88
CA ILE A 337 -3.14 -4.76 -17.03
C ILE A 337 -2.50 -4.29 -15.71
N GLU A 338 -3.13 -4.58 -14.56
CA GLU A 338 -2.54 -4.21 -13.27
C GLU A 338 -1.25 -4.96 -12.98
N SER A 339 -1.18 -6.26 -13.27
CA SER A 339 0.05 -7.04 -13.07
C SER A 339 1.21 -6.59 -13.97
N GLU A 340 0.91 -5.93 -15.11
CA GLU A 340 1.94 -5.31 -15.95
C GLU A 340 2.45 -3.98 -15.38
N ARG A 341 1.61 -3.27 -14.62
CA ARG A 341 1.96 -2.00 -13.97
C ARG A 341 2.67 -2.22 -12.64
N ASP A 342 2.26 -3.25 -11.92
CA ASP A 342 2.77 -3.58 -10.60
C ASP A 342 3.38 -4.97 -10.54
N VAL A 343 4.71 -5.03 -10.50
CA VAL A 343 5.49 -6.29 -10.50
C VAL A 343 5.34 -7.08 -9.21
N ALA A 344 4.95 -6.43 -8.11
CA ALA A 344 4.65 -7.09 -6.86
C ALA A 344 3.29 -7.82 -6.87
N LEU A 345 2.49 -7.58 -7.92
CA LEU A 345 1.22 -8.25 -8.15
C LEU A 345 1.39 -9.38 -9.17
N ARG A 346 0.93 -10.58 -8.83
CA ARG A 346 0.91 -11.71 -9.77
C ARG A 346 -0.52 -12.16 -9.99
N VAL A 347 -0.91 -12.26 -11.25
CA VAL A 347 -2.24 -12.75 -11.65
C VAL A 347 -2.07 -14.09 -12.37
N SER A 348 -2.87 -15.06 -12.01
CA SER A 348 -2.92 -16.36 -12.67
C SER A 348 -4.36 -16.82 -12.88
N ASP A 349 -4.60 -17.51 -14.00
CA ASP A 349 -5.86 -18.17 -14.27
C ASP A 349 -6.04 -19.35 -13.29
N THR A 350 -7.29 -19.69 -12.96
CA THR A 350 -7.64 -20.88 -12.18
C THR A 350 -8.26 -21.93 -13.08
N ASP A 351 -8.68 -23.09 -12.53
CA ASP A 351 -9.40 -24.11 -13.29
C ASP A 351 -10.77 -23.62 -13.80
N SER A 352 -11.30 -22.55 -13.20
CA SER A 352 -12.55 -21.91 -13.65
C SER A 352 -12.24 -20.69 -14.52
N PRO A 353 -12.88 -20.54 -15.69
CA PRO A 353 -12.69 -19.38 -16.56
C PRO A 353 -13.23 -18.05 -15.97
N ASP A 354 -13.99 -18.14 -14.90
CA ASP A 354 -14.64 -17.01 -14.25
C ASP A 354 -13.93 -16.55 -12.96
N THR A 355 -12.81 -17.20 -12.61
CA THR A 355 -12.05 -16.88 -11.42
C THR A 355 -10.56 -16.73 -11.70
N PHE A 356 -9.89 -15.82 -10.99
CA PHE A 356 -8.48 -15.49 -11.13
C PHE A 356 -7.83 -15.43 -9.76
N LEU A 357 -6.63 -15.99 -9.64
CA LEU A 357 -5.85 -15.90 -8.42
C LEU A 357 -4.93 -14.68 -8.51
N VAL A 358 -5.07 -13.77 -7.56
CA VAL A 358 -4.29 -12.55 -7.48
C VAL A 358 -3.45 -12.59 -6.21
N ALA A 359 -2.14 -12.53 -6.37
CA ALA A 359 -1.19 -12.54 -5.28
C ALA A 359 -0.51 -11.19 -5.14
N GLY A 360 -0.37 -10.70 -3.92
CA GLY A 360 0.22 -9.40 -3.57
C GLY A 360 1.00 -9.45 -2.25
N ARG A 361 1.64 -8.34 -1.90
CA ARG A 361 2.53 -8.25 -0.73
C ARG A 361 1.78 -8.22 0.61
N GLY A 362 0.63 -7.59 0.67
CA GLY A 362 -0.14 -7.41 1.90
C GLY A 362 -1.61 -7.11 1.66
N GLU A 363 -2.38 -7.02 2.75
CA GLU A 363 -3.82 -6.73 2.69
C GLU A 363 -4.09 -5.34 2.08
N LEU A 364 -3.30 -4.33 2.46
CA LEU A 364 -3.46 -2.98 1.95
C LEU A 364 -3.25 -2.93 0.44
N HIS A 365 -2.24 -3.64 -0.08
CA HIS A 365 -1.94 -3.71 -1.51
C HIS A 365 -3.14 -4.29 -2.30
N LEU A 366 -3.64 -5.44 -1.86
CA LEU A 366 -4.81 -6.08 -2.50
C LEU A 366 -6.10 -5.26 -2.29
N GLY A 367 -6.27 -4.63 -1.13
CA GLY A 367 -7.40 -3.74 -0.84
C GLY A 367 -7.45 -2.51 -1.75
N ILE A 368 -6.29 -1.93 -2.07
CA ILE A 368 -6.19 -0.81 -3.01
C ILE A 368 -6.60 -1.24 -4.42
N LEU A 369 -6.17 -2.42 -4.88
CA LEU A 369 -6.60 -2.95 -6.17
C LEU A 369 -8.13 -3.11 -6.22
N ILE A 370 -8.73 -3.72 -5.19
CA ILE A 370 -10.17 -3.90 -5.08
C ILE A 370 -10.91 -2.56 -5.15
N GLU A 371 -10.44 -1.57 -4.39
CA GLU A 371 -11.07 -0.26 -4.32
C GLU A 371 -10.93 0.52 -5.64
N ASN A 372 -9.77 0.47 -6.30
CA ASN A 372 -9.58 1.07 -7.61
C ASN A 372 -10.55 0.49 -8.64
N MET A 373 -10.63 -0.84 -8.73
CA MET A 373 -11.54 -1.52 -9.66
C MET A 373 -13.00 -1.18 -9.36
N ARG A 374 -13.38 -1.11 -8.07
CA ARG A 374 -14.71 -0.69 -7.65
C ARG A 374 -15.06 0.71 -8.17
N ARG A 375 -14.17 1.68 -8.01
CA ARG A 375 -14.35 3.08 -8.47
C ARG A 375 -14.36 3.20 -9.99
N GLU A 376 -13.67 2.32 -10.69
CA GLU A 376 -13.71 2.22 -12.15
C GLU A 376 -15.04 1.64 -12.69
N GLY A 377 -15.92 1.16 -11.82
CA GLY A 377 -17.23 0.62 -12.17
C GLY A 377 -17.28 -0.90 -12.36
N TYR A 378 -16.27 -1.62 -11.89
CA TYR A 378 -16.28 -3.08 -11.89
C TYR A 378 -17.16 -3.65 -10.78
N GLU A 379 -17.84 -4.76 -11.09
CA GLU A 379 -18.57 -5.59 -10.14
C GLU A 379 -17.99 -6.99 -10.18
N PHE A 380 -17.56 -7.50 -9.03
CA PHE A 380 -16.90 -8.80 -8.91
C PHE A 380 -17.05 -9.34 -7.49
N GLU A 381 -16.59 -10.56 -7.25
CA GLU A 381 -16.51 -11.12 -5.91
C GLU A 381 -15.08 -11.52 -5.55
N VAL A 382 -14.75 -11.47 -4.26
CA VAL A 382 -13.44 -11.88 -3.76
C VAL A 382 -13.57 -12.86 -2.60
N SER A 383 -12.59 -13.76 -2.50
CA SER A 383 -12.45 -14.69 -1.38
C SER A 383 -11.74 -14.04 -0.19
N LYS A 384 -11.74 -14.72 0.96
CA LYS A 384 -10.86 -14.40 2.08
C LYS A 384 -9.40 -14.37 1.62
N PRO A 385 -8.59 -13.39 2.10
CA PRO A 385 -7.15 -13.42 1.91
C PRO A 385 -6.51 -14.67 2.52
N GLU A 386 -5.62 -15.31 1.78
CA GLU A 386 -4.86 -16.49 2.20
C GLU A 386 -3.36 -16.21 2.09
N VAL A 387 -2.58 -16.72 3.07
CA VAL A 387 -1.12 -16.66 2.99
C VAL A 387 -0.58 -17.68 2.01
N ILE A 388 0.50 -17.31 1.31
CA ILE A 388 1.19 -18.21 0.38
C ILE A 388 2.20 -19.03 1.19
N LEU A 389 1.96 -20.33 1.28
CA LEU A 389 2.86 -21.26 1.93
C LEU A 389 3.96 -21.71 0.96
N LYS A 390 5.18 -21.87 1.47
CA LYS A 390 6.32 -22.43 0.73
C LYS A 390 6.71 -23.78 1.31
N GLU A 391 7.22 -24.65 0.46
CA GLU A 391 7.88 -25.89 0.88
C GLU A 391 9.40 -25.66 0.86
N ILE A 392 10.03 -25.68 2.03
CA ILE A 392 11.48 -25.54 2.20
C ILE A 392 11.97 -26.78 2.94
N ASP A 393 12.91 -27.50 2.37
CA ASP A 393 13.45 -28.76 2.92
C ASP A 393 12.38 -29.82 3.27
N GLY A 394 11.30 -29.91 2.42
CA GLY A 394 10.21 -30.84 2.62
C GLY A 394 9.26 -30.51 3.78
N LYS A 395 9.35 -29.28 4.32
CA LYS A 395 8.47 -28.77 5.38
C LYS A 395 7.72 -27.53 4.89
N ARG A 396 6.47 -27.41 5.34
CA ARG A 396 5.68 -26.19 5.09
C ARG A 396 6.22 -25.02 5.89
N HIS A 397 6.47 -23.90 5.21
CA HIS A 397 6.84 -22.62 5.78
C HIS A 397 5.77 -21.58 5.45
N GLU A 398 5.57 -20.66 6.36
CA GLU A 398 4.64 -19.55 6.22
C GLU A 398 5.36 -18.22 6.35
N PRO A 399 4.86 -17.14 5.70
CA PRO A 399 5.43 -15.82 5.87
C PRO A 399 5.21 -15.31 7.29
N VAL A 400 6.22 -14.64 7.84
CA VAL A 400 6.24 -14.07 9.18
C VAL A 400 6.54 -12.59 9.09
N GLU A 401 5.86 -11.81 9.92
CA GLU A 401 6.09 -10.36 10.08
C GLU A 401 6.83 -10.07 11.38
N ILE A 402 7.73 -9.11 11.33
CA ILE A 402 8.26 -8.44 12.51
C ILE A 402 7.28 -7.32 12.84
N VAL A 403 6.64 -7.41 14.00
CA VAL A 403 5.61 -6.47 14.45
C VAL A 403 6.16 -5.64 15.60
N GLU A 404 6.30 -4.34 15.38
CA GLU A 404 6.64 -3.39 16.45
C GLU A 404 5.35 -2.73 16.95
N ILE A 405 5.12 -2.81 18.24
CA ILE A 405 3.93 -2.27 18.90
C ILE A 405 4.37 -1.34 20.04
N GLU A 406 3.78 -0.14 20.07
CA GLU A 406 3.97 0.80 21.13
C GLU A 406 2.63 1.11 21.80
N VAL A 407 2.55 0.88 23.11
CA VAL A 407 1.33 1.04 23.90
C VAL A 407 1.63 1.56 25.29
N SER A 408 0.67 2.26 25.88
CA SER A 408 0.72 2.60 27.29
C SER A 408 0.68 1.34 28.18
N SER A 409 1.24 1.43 29.38
CA SER A 409 1.26 0.32 30.35
C SER A 409 -0.13 -0.25 30.68
N GLU A 410 -1.20 0.55 30.53
CA GLU A 410 -2.59 0.14 30.78
C GLU A 410 -3.08 -0.92 29.76
N HIS A 411 -2.59 -0.88 28.53
CA HIS A 411 -3.04 -1.76 27.43
C HIS A 411 -2.13 -2.97 27.22
N GLN A 412 -1.02 -3.06 27.96
CA GLN A 412 -0.02 -4.12 27.86
C GLN A 412 -0.64 -5.53 27.87
N GLY A 413 -1.47 -5.82 28.89
CA GLY A 413 -2.04 -7.15 29.08
C GLY A 413 -2.88 -7.62 27.90
N ALA A 414 -3.73 -6.73 27.37
CA ALA A 414 -4.60 -7.02 26.22
C ALA A 414 -3.80 -7.31 24.94
N VAL A 415 -2.74 -6.55 24.69
CA VAL A 415 -1.88 -6.72 23.51
C VAL A 415 -1.11 -8.04 23.55
N VAL A 416 -0.51 -8.37 24.70
CA VAL A 416 0.23 -9.63 24.90
C VAL A 416 -0.69 -10.84 24.72
N GLU A 417 -1.92 -10.77 25.25
CA GLU A 417 -2.93 -11.83 25.10
C GLU A 417 -3.34 -12.01 23.64
N LEU A 418 -3.69 -10.92 22.96
CA LEU A 418 -4.10 -10.93 21.54
C LEU A 418 -3.03 -11.52 20.62
N LEU A 419 -1.77 -11.13 20.80
CA LEU A 419 -0.66 -11.66 20.02
C LEU A 419 -0.33 -13.11 20.35
N GLY A 420 -0.45 -13.50 21.62
CA GLY A 420 -0.26 -14.88 22.06
C GLY A 420 -1.25 -15.85 21.40
N GLN A 421 -2.54 -15.48 21.32
CA GLN A 421 -3.58 -16.25 20.61
C GLN A 421 -3.26 -16.43 19.12
N ARG A 422 -2.52 -15.48 18.54
CA ARG A 422 -2.14 -15.44 17.11
C ARG A 422 -0.74 -16.01 16.84
N LYS A 423 -0.18 -16.76 17.78
CA LYS A 423 1.16 -17.37 17.70
C LYS A 423 2.32 -16.35 17.59
N GLY A 424 2.10 -15.12 18.07
CA GLY A 424 3.14 -14.11 18.15
C GLY A 424 4.21 -14.49 19.18
N GLN A 425 5.46 -14.40 18.79
CA GLN A 425 6.64 -14.62 19.66
C GLN A 425 7.31 -13.28 19.94
N MET A 426 7.33 -12.88 21.20
CA MET A 426 8.02 -11.66 21.63
C MET A 426 9.53 -11.87 21.50
N THR A 427 10.19 -10.97 20.81
CA THR A 427 11.65 -10.98 20.62
C THR A 427 12.34 -9.89 21.44
N ASP A 428 11.66 -8.76 21.67
CA ASP A 428 12.20 -7.65 22.46
C ASP A 428 11.09 -6.85 23.16
N MET A 429 11.47 -6.16 24.25
CA MET A 429 10.61 -5.27 25.01
C MET A 429 11.43 -4.11 25.59
N GLN A 430 11.04 -2.88 25.29
CA GLN A 430 11.71 -1.66 25.75
C GLN A 430 10.69 -0.76 26.48
N LEU A 431 11.09 -0.27 27.64
CA LEU A 431 10.34 0.80 28.33
C LEU A 431 10.85 2.15 27.81
N LEU A 432 9.95 2.99 27.32
CA LEU A 432 10.26 4.31 26.81
C LEU A 432 10.19 5.38 27.91
N ASP A 433 10.85 6.52 27.68
CA ASP A 433 10.97 7.60 28.68
C ASP A 433 9.63 8.24 29.08
N ASP A 434 8.63 8.17 28.19
CA ASP A 434 7.27 8.65 28.46
C ASP A 434 6.39 7.65 29.23
N GLY A 435 6.95 6.48 29.59
CA GLY A 435 6.26 5.41 30.31
C GLY A 435 5.46 4.46 29.39
N SER A 436 5.51 4.64 28.06
CA SER A 436 4.99 3.67 27.11
C SER A 436 5.95 2.48 26.95
N ILE A 437 5.45 1.38 26.41
CA ILE A 437 6.23 0.16 26.23
C ILE A 437 6.23 -0.18 24.74
N ARG A 438 7.42 -0.40 24.20
CA ARG A 438 7.62 -0.89 22.83
C ARG A 438 7.91 -2.38 22.86
N TYR A 439 7.15 -3.14 22.10
CA TYR A 439 7.30 -4.57 21.90
C TYR A 439 7.72 -4.88 20.49
N THR A 440 8.61 -5.83 20.31
CA THR A 440 8.91 -6.44 19.03
C THR A 440 8.48 -7.91 19.06
N TYR A 441 7.63 -8.30 18.10
CA TYR A 441 7.12 -9.66 17.94
C TYR A 441 7.46 -10.21 16.55
N ARG A 442 7.61 -11.52 16.48
CA ARG A 442 7.52 -12.27 15.23
C ARG A 442 6.16 -12.96 15.18
N VAL A 443 5.36 -12.63 14.17
CA VAL A 443 3.97 -13.11 14.07
C VAL A 443 3.75 -13.69 12.68
N PRO A 444 3.17 -14.91 12.53
CA PRO A 444 2.75 -15.39 11.21
C PRO A 444 1.82 -14.39 10.52
N THR A 445 2.07 -14.06 9.26
CA THR A 445 1.29 -13.06 8.51
C THR A 445 -0.22 -13.34 8.58
N ARG A 446 -0.64 -14.62 8.52
CA ARG A 446 -2.07 -14.99 8.68
C ARG A 446 -2.64 -14.68 10.08
N GLY A 447 -1.79 -14.55 11.09
CA GLY A 447 -2.19 -14.12 12.44
C GLY A 447 -2.47 -12.62 12.51
N LEU A 448 -1.99 -11.84 11.57
CA LEU A 448 -2.23 -10.39 11.49
C LEU A 448 -3.48 -10.03 10.69
N ILE A 449 -4.00 -10.97 9.90
CA ILE A 449 -5.27 -10.77 9.19
C ILE A 449 -6.36 -10.49 10.24
N GLY A 450 -6.99 -9.31 10.14
CA GLY A 450 -7.99 -8.86 11.11
C GLY A 450 -7.46 -8.45 12.49
N PHE A 451 -6.16 -8.36 12.67
CA PHE A 451 -5.57 -7.97 13.97
C PHE A 451 -5.64 -6.47 14.23
N ARG A 452 -5.47 -5.64 13.21
CA ARG A 452 -5.37 -4.19 13.34
C ARG A 452 -6.59 -3.57 14.03
N GLN A 453 -7.78 -3.98 13.65
CA GLN A 453 -9.03 -3.48 14.23
C GLN A 453 -9.19 -3.90 15.69
N GLN A 454 -8.85 -5.16 16.01
CA GLN A 454 -8.89 -5.65 17.39
C GLN A 454 -7.87 -4.94 18.25
N PHE A 455 -6.67 -4.70 17.73
CA PHE A 455 -5.61 -3.95 18.39
C PHE A 455 -6.04 -2.50 18.69
N LEU A 456 -6.57 -1.77 17.69
CA LEU A 456 -7.07 -0.40 17.88
C LEU A 456 -8.21 -0.35 18.90
N THR A 457 -9.10 -1.33 18.89
CA THR A 457 -10.18 -1.42 19.89
C THR A 457 -9.63 -1.68 21.28
N ALA A 458 -8.69 -2.62 21.44
CA ALA A 458 -8.09 -2.97 22.72
C ALA A 458 -7.24 -1.85 23.32
N THR A 459 -6.63 -1.01 22.47
CA THR A 459 -5.82 0.15 22.85
C THR A 459 -6.58 1.48 22.81
N ARG A 460 -7.90 1.46 22.59
CA ARG A 460 -8.75 2.65 22.46
C ARG A 460 -8.27 3.65 21.38
N GLY A 461 -7.56 3.14 20.36
CA GLY A 461 -6.98 3.94 19.29
C GLY A 461 -5.63 4.59 19.62
N GLU A 462 -5.08 4.40 20.83
CA GLU A 462 -3.82 5.02 21.26
C GLU A 462 -2.58 4.19 20.90
N GLY A 463 -2.76 2.89 20.59
CA GLY A 463 -1.65 2.01 20.25
C GLY A 463 -1.10 2.26 18.85
N LEU A 464 0.22 2.25 18.72
CA LEU A 464 0.92 2.27 17.43
C LEU A 464 1.36 0.86 17.06
N MET A 465 1.14 0.47 15.81
CA MET A 465 1.55 -0.82 15.28
C MET A 465 2.16 -0.68 13.89
N ASN A 466 3.34 -1.26 13.73
CA ASN A 466 4.04 -1.33 12.46
C ASN A 466 4.45 -2.77 12.17
N THR A 467 4.44 -3.15 10.91
CA THR A 467 4.81 -4.50 10.46
C THR A 467 5.86 -4.43 9.37
N LEU A 468 6.79 -5.38 9.41
CA LEU A 468 7.82 -5.58 8.39
C LEU A 468 7.90 -7.07 8.05
N PHE A 469 8.09 -7.40 6.79
CA PHE A 469 8.28 -8.80 6.40
C PHE A 469 9.55 -9.36 7.04
N GLY A 470 9.41 -10.44 7.80
CA GLY A 470 10.46 -11.11 8.57
C GLY A 470 10.99 -12.40 7.97
N GLY A 471 10.56 -12.75 6.73
CA GLY A 471 10.95 -13.98 6.06
C GLY A 471 9.94 -15.11 6.17
N TYR A 472 10.39 -16.35 5.93
CA TYR A 472 9.56 -17.56 6.02
C TYR A 472 10.03 -18.42 7.19
N GLU A 473 9.10 -18.89 8.01
CA GLU A 473 9.34 -19.79 9.14
C GLU A 473 8.49 -21.07 9.04
N PRO A 474 8.87 -22.15 9.74
CA PRO A 474 8.05 -23.36 9.77
C PRO A 474 6.61 -23.06 10.23
N TYR A 475 5.64 -23.67 9.58
CA TYR A 475 4.23 -23.47 9.88
C TYR A 475 3.89 -23.70 11.36
N ALA A 476 3.40 -22.67 12.05
CA ALA A 476 3.17 -22.66 13.50
C ALA A 476 1.89 -23.39 13.97
N GLY A 477 1.20 -24.11 13.06
CA GLY A 477 -0.07 -24.77 13.37
C GLY A 477 -1.29 -23.86 13.19
N GLU A 478 -2.47 -24.32 13.54
CA GLU A 478 -3.72 -23.57 13.34
C GLU A 478 -3.79 -22.32 14.23
N ILE A 479 -4.30 -21.23 13.67
CA ILE A 479 -4.62 -19.98 14.36
C ILE A 479 -6.12 -19.76 14.22
N GLN A 480 -6.79 -19.57 15.35
CA GLN A 480 -8.20 -19.22 15.38
C GLN A 480 -8.33 -17.70 15.16
N THR A 481 -8.80 -17.31 13.98
CA THR A 481 -8.88 -15.89 13.60
C THR A 481 -10.23 -15.25 13.83
N ARG A 482 -11.26 -16.05 14.09
CA ARG A 482 -12.64 -15.58 14.24
C ARG A 482 -13.39 -16.34 15.34
N ASP A 483 -13.90 -15.60 16.31
CA ASP A 483 -14.64 -16.15 17.47
C ASP A 483 -16.16 -16.08 17.32
N HIS A 484 -16.65 -15.54 16.18
CA HIS A 484 -18.08 -15.28 15.98
C HIS A 484 -18.55 -15.78 14.61
N GLY A 485 -19.74 -16.36 14.56
CA GLY A 485 -20.41 -16.77 13.34
C GLY A 485 -21.11 -15.59 12.62
N SER A 486 -21.79 -15.91 11.53
CA SER A 486 -22.59 -14.97 10.74
C SER A 486 -24.09 -15.12 11.00
N LEU A 487 -24.80 -13.99 11.01
CA LEU A 487 -26.25 -13.95 10.82
C LEU A 487 -26.53 -14.00 9.32
N VAL A 488 -27.18 -15.06 8.85
CA VAL A 488 -27.37 -15.31 7.41
C VAL A 488 -28.84 -15.19 7.05
N ALA A 489 -29.17 -14.41 6.03
CA ALA A 489 -30.53 -14.26 5.56
C ALA A 489 -31.08 -15.60 5.07
N TRP A 490 -32.28 -15.94 5.54
CA TRP A 490 -32.94 -17.21 5.24
C TRP A 490 -33.67 -17.20 3.90
N GLU A 491 -34.26 -16.07 3.53
CA GLU A 491 -35.09 -15.94 2.32
C GLU A 491 -34.84 -14.59 1.63
N PRO A 492 -35.09 -14.49 0.33
CA PRO A 492 -35.01 -13.20 -0.37
C PRO A 492 -36.19 -12.30 0.02
N GLY A 493 -35.94 -10.98 -0.01
CA GLY A 493 -36.96 -9.96 0.24
C GLY A 493 -36.40 -8.67 0.79
N THR A 494 -37.26 -7.86 1.38
CA THR A 494 -36.86 -6.56 1.97
C THR A 494 -36.83 -6.70 3.50
N ALA A 495 -35.71 -6.31 4.11
CA ALA A 495 -35.54 -6.31 5.55
C ALA A 495 -36.56 -5.36 6.24
N THR A 496 -37.26 -5.86 7.23
CA THR A 496 -38.28 -5.10 8.00
C THR A 496 -37.74 -4.75 9.38
N SER A 497 -38.21 -3.64 9.96
CA SER A 497 -37.84 -3.27 11.33
C SER A 497 -38.19 -4.37 12.34
N TYR A 498 -39.26 -5.11 12.13
CA TYR A 498 -39.65 -6.23 13.00
C TYR A 498 -38.69 -7.44 12.87
N GLY A 499 -38.31 -7.79 11.66
CA GLY A 499 -37.35 -8.88 11.40
C GLY A 499 -35.95 -8.55 11.92
N LEU A 500 -35.50 -7.31 11.72
CA LEU A 500 -34.20 -6.81 12.21
C LEU A 500 -34.16 -6.74 13.74
N HIS A 501 -35.24 -6.29 14.40
CA HIS A 501 -35.31 -6.26 15.86
C HIS A 501 -35.13 -7.65 16.47
N ALA A 502 -35.74 -8.68 15.89
CA ALA A 502 -35.55 -10.05 16.35
C ALA A 502 -34.13 -10.58 16.06
N ALA A 503 -33.48 -10.10 15.00
CA ALA A 503 -32.12 -10.51 14.63
C ALA A 503 -31.04 -9.79 15.48
N GLN A 504 -31.25 -8.52 15.88
CA GLN A 504 -30.29 -7.77 16.69
C GLN A 504 -30.10 -8.33 18.10
N GLU A 505 -31.08 -9.08 18.66
CA GLU A 505 -30.93 -9.82 19.90
C GLU A 505 -29.89 -10.95 19.79
N ARG A 506 -29.52 -11.35 18.56
CA ARG A 506 -28.61 -12.45 18.24
C ARG A 506 -27.21 -11.95 17.86
N GLY A 507 -27.06 -10.65 17.59
CA GLY A 507 -25.78 -10.10 17.17
C GLY A 507 -25.87 -8.69 16.61
N THR A 508 -24.74 -8.22 16.07
CA THR A 508 -24.61 -6.89 15.47
C THR A 508 -25.02 -6.95 14.00
N LEU A 509 -25.94 -6.08 13.58
CA LEU A 509 -26.42 -6.03 12.20
C LEU A 509 -25.50 -5.21 11.31
N PHE A 510 -25.40 -5.61 10.03
CA PHE A 510 -24.68 -4.88 8.97
C PHE A 510 -25.63 -4.12 8.04
N ILE A 511 -26.92 -4.42 8.11
CA ILE A 511 -27.95 -3.82 7.25
C ILE A 511 -29.02 -3.11 8.06
N GLY A 512 -29.64 -2.12 7.43
CA GLY A 512 -30.78 -1.37 7.97
C GLY A 512 -32.14 -1.85 7.46
N ALA A 513 -33.21 -1.23 7.97
CA ALA A 513 -34.57 -1.47 7.45
C ALA A 513 -34.67 -1.02 5.98
N ASN A 514 -35.52 -1.71 5.21
CA ASN A 514 -35.74 -1.51 3.77
C ASN A 514 -34.55 -1.92 2.87
N THR A 515 -33.51 -2.57 3.39
CA THR A 515 -32.46 -3.18 2.57
C THR A 515 -32.98 -4.44 1.90
N GLU A 516 -32.75 -4.59 0.61
CA GLU A 516 -33.03 -5.84 -0.10
C GLU A 516 -32.00 -6.90 0.25
N VAL A 517 -32.44 -8.13 0.47
CA VAL A 517 -31.60 -9.26 0.83
C VAL A 517 -31.97 -10.50 0.02
N TYR A 518 -31.05 -11.42 -0.12
CA TYR A 518 -31.27 -12.73 -0.72
C TYR A 518 -30.84 -13.85 0.21
N GLU A 519 -31.33 -15.08 -0.04
CA GLU A 519 -30.93 -16.27 0.73
C GLU A 519 -29.42 -16.46 0.68
N GLY A 520 -28.77 -16.59 1.85
CA GLY A 520 -27.32 -16.77 1.96
C GLY A 520 -26.51 -15.46 2.10
N MET A 521 -27.14 -14.28 1.99
CA MET A 521 -26.49 -13.02 2.30
C MET A 521 -26.22 -12.90 3.79
N VAL A 522 -25.03 -12.44 4.18
CA VAL A 522 -24.68 -12.19 5.58
C VAL A 522 -25.20 -10.80 5.96
N VAL A 523 -26.06 -10.77 6.96
CA VAL A 523 -26.76 -9.56 7.41
C VAL A 523 -26.29 -9.03 8.76
N GLY A 524 -25.35 -9.74 9.39
CA GLY A 524 -24.79 -9.34 10.68
C GLY A 524 -23.81 -10.38 11.24
N GLN A 525 -23.17 -10.01 12.34
CA GLN A 525 -22.27 -10.84 13.13
C GLN A 525 -23.06 -11.52 14.25
N HIS A 526 -22.96 -12.84 14.39
CA HIS A 526 -23.59 -13.60 15.46
C HIS A 526 -22.76 -13.50 16.75
N ILE A 527 -23.39 -13.51 17.91
CA ILE A 527 -22.71 -13.48 19.21
C ILE A 527 -21.94 -14.81 19.47
N ARG A 528 -22.37 -15.92 18.86
CA ARG A 528 -21.74 -17.23 19.02
C ARG A 528 -20.86 -17.58 17.82
N GLU A 529 -19.97 -18.55 18.01
CA GLU A 529 -19.05 -19.05 16.96
C GLU A 529 -19.74 -19.63 15.72
N SER A 530 -20.94 -20.18 15.88
CA SER A 530 -21.69 -20.80 14.78
C SER A 530 -22.56 -19.84 14.03
N ASP A 531 -22.72 -20.02 12.73
CA ASP A 531 -23.67 -19.29 11.91
C ASP A 531 -25.12 -19.53 12.32
N LEU A 532 -25.93 -18.49 12.16
CA LEU A 532 -27.37 -18.55 12.44
C LEU A 532 -28.17 -18.00 11.25
N ASP A 533 -29.02 -18.86 10.69
CA ASP A 533 -29.99 -18.39 9.69
C ASP A 533 -31.12 -17.57 10.36
N VAL A 534 -31.33 -16.34 9.89
CA VAL A 534 -32.32 -15.40 10.44
C VAL A 534 -33.31 -14.93 9.37
N ASN A 535 -34.55 -14.72 9.75
CA ASN A 535 -35.56 -14.13 8.86
C ASN A 535 -35.70 -12.64 9.12
N VAL A 536 -34.95 -11.83 8.38
CA VAL A 536 -35.00 -10.37 8.48
C VAL A 536 -36.17 -9.75 7.69
N CYS A 537 -36.82 -10.53 6.81
CA CYS A 537 -37.97 -10.09 6.00
C CYS A 537 -39.31 -10.27 6.71
N LYS A 538 -39.32 -10.85 7.91
CA LYS A 538 -40.52 -11.17 8.67
C LYS A 538 -41.29 -9.91 9.00
N LYS A 539 -42.58 -9.87 8.61
CA LYS A 539 -43.53 -8.79 8.94
C LYS A 539 -44.24 -9.10 10.25
N LYS A 540 -44.59 -8.04 11.01
CA LYS A 540 -45.45 -8.13 12.19
C LYS A 540 -46.84 -8.62 11.73
N GLN A 541 -47.30 -9.76 12.23
CA GLN A 541 -48.68 -10.20 11.96
C GLN A 541 -49.62 -9.29 12.74
N LEU A 542 -50.54 -8.66 12.03
CA LEU A 542 -51.62 -7.91 12.66
C LEU A 542 -52.58 -8.92 13.28
N THR A 543 -52.51 -9.11 14.59
CA THR A 543 -53.51 -9.85 15.34
C THR A 543 -54.62 -8.87 15.72
N ASN A 544 -55.88 -9.22 15.47
CA ASN A 544 -57.10 -8.40 15.77
C ASN A 544 -57.39 -8.25 17.28
N PHE A 545 -56.41 -8.44 18.16
CA PHE A 545 -56.56 -8.15 19.59
C PHE A 545 -56.19 -6.70 19.88
N ARG A 546 -57.20 -5.89 20.24
CA ARG A 546 -57.05 -4.57 20.81
C ARG A 546 -56.34 -4.65 22.16
N ALA A 547 -55.03 -4.67 22.16
CA ALA A 547 -54.25 -4.18 23.28
C ALA A 547 -54.01 -2.68 23.02
N ALA A 548 -54.92 -1.88 23.51
CA ALA A 548 -54.73 -0.44 23.67
C ALA A 548 -53.65 -0.26 24.74
N GLY A 549 -52.42 -0.05 24.32
CA GLY A 549 -51.32 0.24 25.22
C GLY A 549 -49.99 -0.15 24.58
N SER A 550 -49.22 0.84 24.17
CA SER A 550 -47.86 0.83 23.70
C SER A 550 -47.59 0.06 22.39
N ASP A 551 -47.79 0.72 21.27
CA ASP A 551 -46.85 0.58 20.15
C ASP A 551 -45.52 1.22 20.59
N ASP A 552 -44.77 0.53 21.45
CA ASP A 552 -43.39 0.91 21.71
C ASP A 552 -42.68 0.83 20.37
N ALA A 553 -42.19 1.98 19.92
CA ALA A 553 -41.42 2.07 18.70
C ALA A 553 -40.23 1.07 18.83
N LEU A 554 -40.18 0.08 17.94
CA LEU A 554 -39.08 -0.89 17.90
C LEU A 554 -37.77 -0.11 17.74
N ARG A 555 -36.97 -0.09 18.81
CA ARG A 555 -35.65 0.57 18.78
C ARG A 555 -34.66 -0.35 18.08
N LEU A 556 -34.23 0.08 16.89
CA LEU A 556 -33.12 -0.57 16.19
C LEU A 556 -31.83 0.18 16.52
N GLU A 557 -30.78 -0.56 16.78
CA GLU A 557 -29.44 -0.01 16.84
C GLU A 557 -28.97 0.30 15.42
N PRO A 558 -28.15 1.36 15.23
CA PRO A 558 -27.57 1.64 13.92
C PRO A 558 -26.77 0.43 13.42
N PRO A 559 -26.92 0.04 12.14
CA PRO A 559 -26.12 -1.04 11.60
C PRO A 559 -24.64 -0.66 11.55
N LYS A 560 -23.75 -1.65 11.76
CA LYS A 560 -22.31 -1.47 11.54
C LYS A 560 -22.05 -1.42 10.04
N ASN A 561 -21.70 -0.25 9.53
CA ASN A 561 -21.23 -0.13 8.14
C ASN A 561 -19.83 -0.72 8.04
N LEU A 562 -19.66 -1.72 7.18
CA LEU A 562 -18.38 -2.35 6.93
C LEU A 562 -17.60 -1.54 5.88
N SER A 563 -16.39 -1.12 6.21
CA SER A 563 -15.41 -0.70 5.22
C SER A 563 -14.91 -1.91 4.43
N LEU A 564 -14.17 -1.69 3.35
CA LEU A 564 -13.55 -2.79 2.61
C LEU A 564 -12.63 -3.62 3.51
N ASP A 565 -11.80 -2.94 4.30
CA ASP A 565 -10.86 -3.58 5.22
C ASP A 565 -11.61 -4.41 6.28
N ASP A 566 -12.66 -3.85 6.91
CA ASP A 566 -13.53 -4.60 7.84
C ASP A 566 -14.20 -5.81 7.18
N ALA A 567 -14.62 -5.68 5.93
CA ALA A 567 -15.29 -6.76 5.20
C ALA A 567 -14.32 -7.91 4.87
N LEU A 568 -13.10 -7.60 4.40
CA LEU A 568 -12.06 -8.59 4.12
C LEU A 568 -11.62 -9.33 5.39
N GLU A 569 -11.43 -8.60 6.50
CA GLU A 569 -11.15 -9.18 7.80
C GLU A 569 -12.25 -10.13 8.29
N TYR A 570 -13.50 -9.76 8.05
CA TYR A 570 -14.65 -10.51 8.52
C TYR A 570 -14.82 -11.85 7.81
N LEU A 571 -14.37 -12.01 6.57
CA LEU A 571 -14.59 -13.20 5.75
C LEU A 571 -14.10 -14.49 6.39
N SER A 572 -14.95 -15.51 6.34
CA SER A 572 -14.59 -16.92 6.57
C SER A 572 -14.25 -17.62 5.25
N GLU A 573 -13.69 -18.84 5.33
CA GLU A 573 -13.36 -19.65 4.14
C GLU A 573 -14.59 -20.00 3.27
N ASP A 574 -15.78 -20.09 3.89
CA ASP A 574 -17.05 -20.39 3.23
C ASP A 574 -17.82 -19.13 2.81
N GLU A 575 -17.21 -17.96 2.92
CA GLU A 575 -17.79 -16.66 2.57
C GLU A 575 -17.08 -16.01 1.40
N LEU A 576 -17.78 -15.12 0.71
CA LEU A 576 -17.29 -14.28 -0.37
C LEU A 576 -17.76 -12.83 -0.13
N LEU A 577 -16.96 -11.88 -0.56
CA LEU A 577 -17.31 -10.46 -0.58
C LEU A 577 -17.74 -10.08 -2.00
N GLU A 578 -18.97 -9.63 -2.17
CA GLU A 578 -19.39 -8.93 -3.37
C GLU A 578 -18.91 -7.49 -3.31
N VAL A 579 -18.20 -7.09 -4.34
CA VAL A 579 -17.69 -5.73 -4.52
C VAL A 579 -18.43 -5.10 -5.68
N THR A 580 -19.14 -4.01 -5.42
CA THR A 580 -19.85 -3.24 -6.44
C THR A 580 -19.46 -1.76 -6.36
N PRO A 581 -19.71 -0.96 -7.38
CA PRO A 581 -19.46 0.49 -7.31
C PRO A 581 -20.17 1.18 -6.16
N VAL A 582 -21.28 0.62 -5.69
CA VAL A 582 -22.19 1.23 -4.70
C VAL A 582 -21.96 0.66 -3.30
N ASP A 583 -21.77 -0.67 -3.16
CA ASP A 583 -21.85 -1.34 -1.87
C ASP A 583 -20.90 -2.55 -1.77
N PHE A 584 -20.66 -2.99 -0.52
CA PHE A 584 -20.01 -4.24 -0.15
C PHE A 584 -21.01 -5.16 0.51
N ARG A 585 -21.15 -6.39 0.00
CA ARG A 585 -22.06 -7.40 0.56
C ARG A 585 -21.33 -8.71 0.81
N ILE A 586 -21.37 -9.19 2.04
CA ILE A 586 -20.82 -10.50 2.39
C ILE A 586 -21.90 -11.55 2.15
N ARG A 587 -21.53 -12.66 1.57
CA ARG A 587 -22.42 -13.78 1.32
C ARG A 587 -21.77 -15.14 1.59
N LYS A 588 -22.58 -16.13 1.84
CA LYS A 588 -22.08 -17.51 1.85
C LYS A 588 -21.76 -17.96 0.42
N ARG A 589 -20.70 -18.74 0.25
CA ARG A 589 -20.31 -19.35 -1.03
C ARG A 589 -21.44 -20.26 -1.56
N ILE A 590 -22.05 -21.06 -0.67
CA ILE A 590 -23.25 -21.83 -0.95
C ILE A 590 -24.45 -21.06 -0.42
N LEU A 591 -25.29 -20.49 -1.30
CA LEU A 591 -26.41 -19.65 -0.90
C LEU A 591 -27.55 -20.42 -0.22
N ALA A 592 -27.94 -21.56 -0.80
CA ALA A 592 -29.07 -22.33 -0.32
C ALA A 592 -28.80 -23.03 1.04
N LYS A 593 -29.58 -22.71 2.05
CA LYS A 593 -29.48 -23.28 3.41
C LYS A 593 -29.44 -24.82 3.45
N ASN A 594 -30.31 -25.48 2.65
CA ASN A 594 -30.35 -26.92 2.61
C ASN A 594 -29.08 -27.54 2.03
N GLN A 595 -28.43 -26.85 1.09
CA GLN A 595 -27.16 -27.30 0.53
C GLN A 595 -26.02 -27.07 1.54
N ARG A 596 -25.97 -25.93 2.24
CA ARG A 596 -24.99 -25.68 3.32
C ARG A 596 -25.03 -26.76 4.38
N ARG A 597 -26.25 -27.10 4.85
CA ARG A 597 -26.44 -28.18 5.86
C ARG A 597 -26.01 -29.57 5.38
N ARG A 598 -26.23 -29.88 4.09
CA ARG A 598 -25.76 -31.17 3.51
C ARG A 598 -24.23 -31.17 3.44
N TYR A 599 -23.65 -30.10 3.01
CA TYR A 599 -22.21 -29.93 2.89
C TYR A 599 -21.52 -30.09 4.26
N GLN A 600 -21.99 -29.39 5.29
CA GLN A 600 -21.49 -29.51 6.67
C GLN A 600 -21.61 -30.98 7.22
N LYS A 601 -22.68 -31.70 6.89
CA LYS A 601 -22.85 -33.12 7.28
C LYS A 601 -21.89 -34.05 6.55
N GLN A 602 -21.40 -33.69 5.38
CA GLN A 602 -20.47 -34.48 4.56
C GLN A 602 -18.99 -34.22 4.90
N GLY A 603 -18.71 -33.48 5.97
CA GLY A 603 -17.35 -33.26 6.46
C GLY A 603 -16.65 -32.03 5.92
N GLY A 604 -17.36 -31.13 5.22
CA GLY A 604 -16.95 -29.74 5.01
C GLY A 604 -15.62 -29.50 4.31
N ARG A 605 -15.12 -30.40 3.47
CA ARG A 605 -13.98 -30.07 2.58
C ARG A 605 -14.52 -29.73 1.20
N MET A 606 -14.31 -28.46 0.78
CA MET A 606 -14.37 -28.14 -0.63
C MET A 606 -13.10 -28.70 -1.28
N GLU A 607 -13.26 -29.54 -2.30
CA GLU A 607 -12.20 -29.88 -3.23
C GLU A 607 -11.91 -28.68 -4.15
#